data_dce983eef5231881b03885a413ad2923
#
_entry.id   dce983eef5231881b03885a413ad2923
#
_cell.length_a   1.000
_cell.length_b   1.000
_cell.length_c   1.000
_cell.angle_alpha   90.00
_cell.angle_beta   90.00
_cell.angle_gamma   90.00
#
_symmetry.space_group_name_H-M   'P 1'
#
loop_
_entity.id
_entity.type
_entity.pdbx_description
1 polymer ?
#
loop_
_entity_poly.entity_id
_entity_poly.type
_entity_poly.pdbx_seq_one_letter_code
_entity_poly.pdbx_strand_id
1 'polypeptide(L)'
;MKKKYICSLLFFATICCFSISCDHGIEPKPILKSPPGFSGTIRFVSEWPDSVKRSFIVVFKNPLFTPADFTIENLKFLSREILLGVQMHDFSSLDSAYIPATPGPFPSGSYAYVAVVQQSTENLSLARKDWFVSGVYYANGDTTKPGTMVIPDSTFVKNINITVDFSNPPPQPPGGN
;
A
#
# COMPACT_ATOMS: atom_id res chain seq x y z
N MET A 1 -75.40 -27.77 -17.41
CA MET A 1 -74.61 -26.53 -17.59
C MET A 1 -73.58 -26.23 -16.51
N LYS A 2 -73.51 -26.88 -15.37
CA LYS A 2 -72.56 -26.58 -14.29
C LYS A 2 -71.15 -27.15 -14.45
N LYS A 3 -70.91 -28.17 -15.28
CA LYS A 3 -69.55 -28.78 -15.48
C LYS A 3 -68.63 -28.01 -16.38
N LYS A 4 -69.11 -27.17 -17.28
CA LYS A 4 -68.26 -26.37 -18.20
C LYS A 4 -67.53 -25.21 -17.48
N TYR A 5 -68.09 -24.65 -16.46
CA TYR A 5 -67.48 -23.54 -15.71
C TYR A 5 -66.41 -24.00 -14.75
N ILE A 6 -66.42 -25.20 -14.24
CA ILE A 6 -65.45 -25.76 -13.33
C ILE A 6 -64.11 -25.98 -14.07
N CYS A 7 -64.16 -26.47 -15.31
CA CYS A 7 -62.93 -26.66 -16.12
C CYS A 7 -62.26 -25.34 -16.54
N SER A 8 -63.04 -24.29 -16.80
CA SER A 8 -62.57 -22.98 -17.12
C SER A 8 -61.93 -22.29 -15.93
N LEU A 9 -62.50 -22.49 -14.73
CA LEU A 9 -61.94 -21.90 -13.51
C LEU A 9 -60.63 -22.56 -13.08
N LEU A 10 -60.49 -23.88 -13.26
CA LEU A 10 -59.26 -24.62 -13.01
C LEU A 10 -58.13 -24.23 -13.99
N PHE A 11 -58.49 -24.00 -15.26
CA PHE A 11 -57.48 -23.57 -16.26
C PHE A 11 -56.95 -22.17 -15.98
N PHE A 12 -57.80 -21.25 -15.47
CA PHE A 12 -57.40 -19.91 -15.10
C PHE A 12 -56.54 -19.87 -13.83
N ALA A 13 -56.84 -20.74 -12.86
CA ALA A 13 -56.05 -20.88 -11.64
C ALA A 13 -54.63 -21.43 -11.92
N THR A 14 -54.46 -22.33 -12.92
CA THR A 14 -53.19 -22.92 -13.27
C THR A 14 -52.26 -21.91 -14.00
N ILE A 15 -52.87 -20.98 -14.77
CA ILE A 15 -52.08 -19.94 -15.49
C ILE A 15 -51.55 -18.88 -14.50
N CYS A 16 -52.28 -18.55 -13.44
CA CYS A 16 -51.80 -17.61 -12.42
C CYS A 16 -50.61 -18.11 -11.58
N CYS A 17 -50.40 -19.44 -11.47
CA CYS A 17 -49.27 -19.99 -10.71
C CYS A 17 -47.93 -19.93 -11.43
N PHE A 18 -47.91 -19.71 -12.76
CA PHE A 18 -46.65 -19.61 -13.51
C PHE A 18 -46.10 -18.20 -13.63
N SER A 19 -46.80 -17.18 -13.17
CA SER A 19 -46.33 -15.79 -13.22
C SER A 19 -45.60 -15.33 -11.95
N ILE A 20 -45.40 -16.21 -10.95
CA ILE A 20 -44.50 -15.95 -9.84
C ILE A 20 -43.15 -16.57 -10.19
N SER A 21 -42.57 -16.15 -11.30
CA SER A 21 -41.17 -16.34 -11.54
C SER A 21 -40.45 -15.39 -10.54
N CYS A 22 -40.01 -15.93 -9.42
CA CYS A 22 -39.11 -15.27 -8.54
C CYS A 22 -37.89 -14.88 -9.37
N ASP A 23 -37.78 -13.62 -9.66
CA ASP A 23 -36.55 -13.01 -10.14
C ASP A 23 -35.52 -13.04 -8.97
N HIS A 24 -35.00 -14.25 -8.70
CA HIS A 24 -33.88 -14.45 -7.82
C HIS A 24 -32.60 -14.20 -8.64
N GLY A 25 -32.59 -13.11 -9.37
CA GLY A 25 -31.37 -12.55 -9.89
C GLY A 25 -30.45 -12.32 -8.69
N ILE A 26 -29.41 -13.14 -8.59
CA ILE A 26 -28.27 -12.82 -7.70
C ILE A 26 -27.72 -11.51 -8.25
N GLU A 27 -28.16 -10.38 -7.69
CA GLU A 27 -27.49 -9.12 -7.97
C GLU A 27 -26.00 -9.33 -7.71
N PRO A 28 -25.13 -9.14 -8.71
CA PRO A 28 -23.71 -9.25 -8.48
C PRO A 28 -23.40 -8.28 -7.34
N LYS A 29 -22.91 -8.81 -6.20
CA LYS A 29 -22.45 -7.93 -5.11
C LYS A 29 -21.55 -6.89 -5.73
N PRO A 30 -21.80 -5.60 -5.51
CA PRO A 30 -20.92 -4.56 -6.02
C PRO A 30 -19.51 -4.90 -5.55
N ILE A 31 -18.59 -5.07 -6.49
CA ILE A 31 -17.19 -5.25 -6.17
C ILE A 31 -16.79 -3.95 -5.48
N LEU A 32 -16.70 -3.99 -4.14
CA LEU A 32 -16.18 -2.87 -3.36
C LEU A 32 -14.74 -2.68 -3.82
N LYS A 33 -14.53 -1.71 -4.68
CA LYS A 33 -13.20 -1.31 -5.12
C LYS A 33 -12.46 -0.81 -3.88
N SER A 34 -11.39 -1.47 -3.52
CA SER A 34 -10.51 -0.96 -2.47
C SER A 34 -9.90 0.36 -2.92
N PRO A 35 -9.80 1.37 -2.05
CA PRO A 35 -9.06 2.57 -2.41
C PRO A 35 -7.62 2.18 -2.78
N PRO A 36 -7.01 2.83 -3.76
CA PRO A 36 -5.63 2.56 -4.10
C PRO A 36 -4.71 2.88 -2.92
N GLY A 37 -3.69 2.08 -2.77
CA GLY A 37 -2.77 2.18 -1.64
C GLY A 37 -1.82 1.01 -1.57
N PHE A 38 -1.04 0.96 -0.50
CA PHE A 38 -0.09 -0.12 -0.28
C PHE A 38 0.08 -0.43 1.21
N SER A 39 0.52 -1.66 1.50
CA SER A 39 0.94 -2.08 2.83
C SER A 39 2.04 -3.13 2.76
N GLY A 40 2.73 -3.31 3.87
CA GLY A 40 3.78 -4.31 4.00
C GLY A 40 4.27 -4.42 5.42
N THR A 41 5.33 -5.22 5.59
CA THR A 41 6.01 -5.44 6.85
C THR A 41 7.49 -5.12 6.69
N ILE A 42 8.06 -4.38 7.64
CA ILE A 42 9.49 -4.21 7.79
C ILE A 42 9.99 -5.24 8.79
N ARG A 43 11.07 -5.93 8.45
CA ARG A 43 11.77 -6.84 9.35
C ARG A 43 13.17 -6.32 9.61
N PHE A 44 13.48 -6.06 10.87
CA PHE A 44 14.81 -5.68 11.34
C PHE A 44 15.54 -6.95 11.78
N VAL A 45 16.65 -7.27 11.12
CA VAL A 45 17.39 -8.53 11.34
C VAL A 45 18.69 -8.35 12.13
N SER A 46 19.12 -7.11 12.30
CA SER A 46 20.28 -6.75 13.15
C SER A 46 19.85 -5.84 14.31
N GLU A 47 20.72 -5.65 15.28
CA GLU A 47 20.49 -4.73 16.39
C GLU A 47 20.44 -3.27 15.90
N TRP A 48 19.62 -2.48 16.57
CA TRP A 48 19.49 -1.06 16.28
C TRP A 48 20.73 -0.30 16.77
N PRO A 49 21.39 0.46 15.90
CA PRO A 49 22.51 1.30 16.32
C PRO A 49 22.06 2.44 17.24
N ASP A 50 22.82 2.75 18.28
CA ASP A 50 22.55 3.85 19.22
C ASP A 50 22.50 5.24 18.53
N SER A 51 23.14 5.36 17.37
CA SER A 51 23.14 6.56 16.55
C SER A 51 21.81 6.85 15.86
N VAL A 52 20.94 5.84 15.74
CA VAL A 52 19.62 6.02 15.13
C VAL A 52 18.69 6.71 16.11
N LYS A 53 18.27 7.91 15.78
CA LYS A 53 17.29 8.67 16.57
C LYS A 53 15.88 8.58 15.98
N ARG A 54 15.78 8.40 14.68
CA ARG A 54 14.50 8.33 13.95
C ARG A 54 14.58 7.34 12.80
N SER A 55 13.47 6.68 12.51
CA SER A 55 13.34 5.81 11.34
C SER A 55 11.97 5.99 10.69
N PHE A 56 11.93 5.93 9.35
CA PHE A 56 10.73 6.19 8.56
C PHE A 56 10.67 5.28 7.34
N ILE A 57 9.46 5.16 6.78
CA ILE A 57 9.25 4.64 5.43
C ILE A 57 9.13 5.83 4.50
N VAL A 58 9.81 5.77 3.36
CA VAL A 58 9.74 6.76 2.29
C VAL A 58 9.37 6.12 0.97
N VAL A 59 8.60 6.86 0.16
CA VAL A 59 8.28 6.47 -1.21
C VAL A 59 8.55 7.65 -2.13
N PHE A 60 9.42 7.42 -3.10
CA PHE A 60 9.71 8.40 -4.15
C PHE A 60 9.09 7.96 -5.49
N LYS A 61 8.57 8.93 -6.22
CA LYS A 61 7.96 8.72 -7.53
C LYS A 61 8.98 8.27 -8.56
N ASN A 62 10.11 8.95 -8.61
CA ASN A 62 11.20 8.75 -9.55
C ASN A 62 12.43 8.13 -8.87
N PRO A 63 13.33 7.48 -9.61
CA PRO A 63 14.59 6.99 -9.08
C PRO A 63 15.44 8.11 -8.48
N LEU A 64 16.37 7.74 -7.58
CA LEU A 64 17.32 8.66 -6.94
C LEU A 64 18.70 8.45 -7.54
N PHE A 65 18.98 9.04 -8.70
CA PHE A 65 20.27 8.93 -9.40
C PHE A 65 21.25 10.04 -9.04
N THR A 66 20.72 11.20 -8.62
CA THR A 66 21.50 12.37 -8.27
C THR A 66 21.00 12.99 -6.96
N PRO A 67 21.81 13.81 -6.25
CA PRO A 67 21.32 14.53 -5.08
C PRO A 67 20.10 15.43 -5.38
N ALA A 68 19.97 15.92 -6.62
CA ALA A 68 18.87 16.77 -7.06
C ALA A 68 17.53 16.02 -7.15
N ASP A 69 17.54 14.69 -7.18
CA ASP A 69 16.31 13.88 -7.20
C ASP A 69 15.64 13.76 -5.81
N PHE A 70 16.38 14.14 -4.76
CA PHE A 70 15.90 14.14 -3.38
C PHE A 70 15.14 15.43 -3.08
N THR A 71 13.93 15.55 -3.62
CA THR A 71 13.05 16.72 -3.46
C THR A 71 11.72 16.35 -2.86
N ILE A 72 11.02 17.34 -2.27
CA ILE A 72 9.66 17.16 -1.75
C ILE A 72 8.68 16.78 -2.86
N GLU A 73 8.88 17.30 -4.07
CA GLU A 73 8.03 16.98 -5.23
C GLU A 73 8.18 15.52 -5.63
N ASN A 74 9.35 14.93 -5.47
CA ASN A 74 9.61 13.52 -5.73
C ASN A 74 9.18 12.60 -4.57
N LEU A 75 9.24 13.10 -3.33
CA LEU A 75 8.81 12.36 -2.13
C LEU A 75 7.28 12.33 -2.05
N LYS A 76 6.68 11.15 -2.20
CA LYS A 76 5.22 10.97 -2.21
C LYS A 76 4.67 10.43 -0.89
N PHE A 77 5.52 9.77 -0.10
CA PHE A 77 5.15 9.25 1.20
C PHE A 77 6.30 9.37 2.18
N LEU A 78 6.00 9.87 3.37
CA LEU A 78 6.85 9.87 4.55
C LEU A 78 5.99 9.44 5.73
N SER A 79 6.20 8.23 6.22
CA SER A 79 5.43 7.67 7.34
C SER A 79 5.61 8.48 8.62
N ARG A 80 4.83 8.18 9.65
CA ARG A 80 5.22 8.49 11.03
C ARG A 80 6.44 7.68 11.41
N GLU A 81 7.05 8.04 12.52
CA GLU A 81 8.23 7.37 13.02
C GLU A 81 7.95 5.91 13.34
N ILE A 82 8.87 5.05 12.96
CA ILE A 82 8.92 3.67 13.39
C ILE A 82 9.50 3.65 14.81
N LEU A 83 8.85 2.92 15.70
CA LEU A 83 9.35 2.76 17.07
C LEU A 83 10.72 2.06 17.04
N LEU A 84 11.71 2.67 17.67
CA LEU A 84 13.06 2.10 17.74
C LEU A 84 13.09 0.82 18.58
N GLY A 85 13.98 -0.10 18.24
CA GLY A 85 14.15 -1.38 18.96
C GLY A 85 13.16 -2.47 18.58
N VAL A 86 12.17 -2.22 17.73
CA VAL A 86 11.25 -3.26 17.26
C VAL A 86 11.94 -4.19 16.26
N GLN A 87 11.54 -5.47 16.25
CA GLN A 87 12.01 -6.45 15.26
C GLN A 87 11.15 -6.48 14.00
N MET A 88 9.89 -6.09 14.13
CA MET A 88 8.94 -6.04 13.02
C MET A 88 8.05 -4.80 13.14
N HIS A 89 7.68 -4.23 12.01
CA HIS A 89 6.77 -3.10 11.93
C HIS A 89 5.88 -3.24 10.70
N ASP A 90 4.58 -3.39 10.93
CA ASP A 90 3.59 -3.36 9.85
C ASP A 90 3.22 -1.92 9.52
N PHE A 91 3.01 -1.64 8.24
CA PHE A 91 2.67 -0.31 7.77
C PHE A 91 1.63 -0.34 6.66
N SER A 92 0.93 0.78 6.54
CA SER A 92 -0.04 1.02 5.48
C SER A 92 0.01 2.47 5.00
N SER A 93 -0.22 2.69 3.72
CA SER A 93 -0.41 4.03 3.17
C SER A 93 -1.67 4.73 3.67
N LEU A 94 -2.56 4.01 4.35
CA LEU A 94 -3.76 4.56 4.98
C LEU A 94 -3.49 5.05 6.42
N ASP A 95 -2.32 4.72 6.97
CA ASP A 95 -1.93 5.18 8.28
C ASP A 95 -1.62 6.68 8.26
N SER A 96 -1.66 7.31 9.43
CA SER A 96 -1.20 8.67 9.59
C SER A 96 0.26 8.81 9.15
N ALA A 97 0.56 9.84 8.37
CA ALA A 97 1.89 10.10 7.80
C ALA A 97 2.29 11.57 7.97
N TYR A 98 3.55 11.90 7.69
CA TYR A 98 3.98 13.29 7.54
C TYR A 98 3.68 13.79 6.13
N ILE A 99 3.82 12.91 5.13
CA ILE A 99 3.48 13.17 3.72
C ILE A 99 2.72 11.94 3.20
N PRO A 100 1.49 12.08 2.68
CA PRO A 100 0.67 13.29 2.76
C PRO A 100 0.21 13.58 4.20
N ALA A 101 0.05 14.84 4.54
CA ALA A 101 -0.39 15.24 5.88
C ALA A 101 -1.85 14.85 6.18
N THR A 102 -2.67 14.69 5.15
CA THR A 102 -4.06 14.25 5.28
C THR A 102 -4.16 12.77 4.90
N PRO A 103 -4.61 11.89 5.79
CA PRO A 103 -4.85 10.49 5.44
C PRO A 103 -5.87 10.36 4.31
N GLY A 104 -5.64 9.39 3.42
CA GLY A 104 -6.52 9.14 2.29
C GLY A 104 -5.97 8.06 1.37
N PRO A 105 -6.68 7.76 0.27
CA PRO A 105 -6.18 6.84 -0.74
C PRO A 105 -4.83 7.33 -1.28
N PHE A 106 -3.87 6.42 -1.38
CA PHE A 106 -2.58 6.74 -1.97
C PHE A 106 -2.71 6.65 -3.50
N PRO A 107 -2.22 7.65 -4.27
CA PRO A 107 -2.45 7.69 -5.71
C PRO A 107 -1.97 6.43 -6.44
N SER A 108 -2.75 5.97 -7.42
CA SER A 108 -2.31 4.95 -8.36
C SER A 108 -1.12 5.44 -9.19
N GLY A 109 -0.31 4.49 -9.67
CA GLY A 109 0.87 4.80 -10.46
C GLY A 109 2.07 3.94 -10.13
N SER A 110 3.21 4.29 -10.70
CA SER A 110 4.50 3.63 -10.51
C SER A 110 5.39 4.47 -9.60
N TYR A 111 6.04 3.83 -8.63
CA TYR A 111 6.92 4.44 -7.64
C TYR A 111 8.27 3.71 -7.68
N ALA A 112 9.31 4.42 -8.04
CA ALA A 112 10.58 3.80 -8.39
C ALA A 112 11.48 3.53 -7.19
N TYR A 113 11.19 4.10 -6.02
CA TYR A 113 12.02 3.91 -4.85
C TYR A 113 11.18 3.87 -3.57
N VAL A 114 11.20 2.73 -2.88
CA VAL A 114 10.54 2.52 -1.59
C VAL A 114 11.59 2.03 -0.60
N ALA A 115 11.75 2.73 0.52
CA ALA A 115 12.83 2.43 1.43
C ALA A 115 12.47 2.71 2.90
N VAL A 116 13.23 2.08 3.78
CA VAL A 116 13.34 2.47 5.19
C VAL A 116 14.57 3.35 5.31
N VAL A 117 14.39 4.51 5.92
CA VAL A 117 15.47 5.47 6.16
C VAL A 117 15.59 5.76 7.64
N GLN A 118 16.79 6.15 8.04
CA GLN A 118 17.11 6.55 9.41
C GLN A 118 17.77 7.90 9.46
N GLN A 119 17.66 8.57 10.59
CA GLN A 119 18.33 9.84 10.90
C GLN A 119 19.01 9.74 12.27
N SER A 120 20.14 10.41 12.39
CA SER A 120 20.85 10.63 13.67
C SER A 120 20.48 11.95 14.34
N THR A 121 19.62 12.74 13.71
CA THR A 121 19.19 14.06 14.21
C THR A 121 17.98 13.92 15.13
N GLU A 122 17.93 14.72 16.19
CA GLU A 122 16.79 14.74 17.14
C GLU A 122 15.52 15.31 16.50
N ASN A 123 15.66 16.23 15.55
CA ASN A 123 14.54 16.80 14.81
C ASN A 123 14.47 16.22 13.41
N LEU A 124 13.23 16.07 12.88
CA LEU A 124 13.04 15.66 11.51
C LEU A 124 13.71 16.64 10.56
N SER A 125 14.68 16.15 9.78
CA SER A 125 15.35 16.89 8.71
C SER A 125 14.89 16.36 7.36
N LEU A 126 14.69 17.24 6.39
CA LEU A 126 14.43 16.87 4.99
C LEU A 126 15.68 17.05 4.11
N ALA A 127 16.80 17.42 4.70
CA ALA A 127 18.06 17.52 3.99
C ALA A 127 18.63 16.12 3.67
N ARG A 128 18.99 15.87 2.41
CA ARG A 128 19.46 14.53 1.95
C ARG A 128 20.63 13.99 2.79
N LYS A 129 21.53 14.82 3.20
CA LYS A 129 22.71 14.44 4.01
C LYS A 129 22.37 13.83 5.37
N ASP A 130 21.19 14.12 5.91
CA ASP A 130 20.73 13.63 7.20
C ASP A 130 19.97 12.30 7.11
N TRP A 131 19.78 11.78 5.91
CA TRP A 131 19.05 10.55 5.64
C TRP A 131 20.01 9.43 5.23
N PHE A 132 19.93 8.33 5.95
CA PHE A 132 20.65 7.10 5.64
C PHE A 132 19.64 6.00 5.31
N VAL A 133 19.79 5.34 4.17
CA VAL A 133 18.91 4.25 3.75
C VAL A 133 19.34 2.97 4.43
N SER A 134 18.49 2.41 5.27
CA SER A 134 18.76 1.19 6.02
C SER A 134 18.11 -0.07 5.43
N GLY A 135 17.11 0.10 4.56
CA GLY A 135 16.47 -0.99 3.82
C GLY A 135 15.78 -0.50 2.57
N VAL A 136 15.69 -1.34 1.55
CA VAL A 136 15.06 -1.03 0.26
C VAL A 136 14.07 -2.13 -0.09
N TYR A 137 12.95 -1.76 -0.69
CA TYR A 137 12.05 -2.72 -1.30
C TYR A 137 12.66 -3.29 -2.57
N TYR A 138 12.70 -4.62 -2.65
CA TYR A 138 13.18 -5.36 -3.81
C TYR A 138 12.02 -6.15 -4.42
N ALA A 139 11.62 -5.78 -5.64
CA ALA A 139 10.53 -6.47 -6.33
C ALA A 139 10.98 -7.87 -6.78
N ASN A 140 10.13 -8.87 -6.55
CA ASN A 140 10.36 -10.25 -6.98
C ASN A 140 11.69 -10.87 -6.52
N GLY A 141 12.26 -10.36 -5.41
CA GLY A 141 13.53 -10.86 -4.86
C GLY A 141 14.79 -10.45 -5.64
N ASP A 142 14.68 -9.56 -6.62
CA ASP A 142 15.84 -8.99 -7.32
C ASP A 142 16.50 -7.92 -6.45
N THR A 143 17.58 -8.29 -5.75
CA THR A 143 18.34 -7.41 -4.86
C THR A 143 19.39 -6.56 -5.57
N THR A 144 19.52 -6.66 -6.88
CA THR A 144 20.52 -5.92 -7.66
C THR A 144 20.16 -4.45 -7.87
N LYS A 145 18.88 -4.11 -7.72
CA LYS A 145 18.34 -2.77 -7.87
C LYS A 145 17.08 -2.57 -7.03
N PRO A 146 16.78 -1.33 -6.64
CA PRO A 146 15.51 -1.00 -5.99
C PRO A 146 14.32 -1.47 -6.81
N GLY A 147 13.34 -2.08 -6.13
CA GLY A 147 12.12 -2.54 -6.76
C GLY A 147 11.16 -1.39 -7.05
N THR A 148 10.49 -1.45 -8.18
CA THR A 148 9.41 -0.53 -8.51
C THR A 148 8.10 -1.04 -7.92
N MET A 149 7.44 -0.21 -7.12
CA MET A 149 6.09 -0.48 -6.63
C MET A 149 5.07 0.08 -7.63
N VAL A 150 4.20 -0.78 -8.16
CA VAL A 150 3.11 -0.37 -9.06
C VAL A 150 1.78 -0.50 -8.33
N ILE A 151 1.03 0.59 -8.24
CA ILE A 151 -0.31 0.63 -7.65
C ILE A 151 -1.31 0.86 -8.78
N PRO A 152 -2.06 -0.19 -9.19
CA PRO A 152 -3.12 -0.06 -10.20
C PRO A 152 -4.31 0.76 -9.66
N ASP A 153 -5.12 1.28 -10.57
CA ASP A 153 -6.35 1.97 -10.21
C ASP A 153 -7.28 1.07 -9.38
N SER A 154 -7.84 1.64 -8.33
CA SER A 154 -8.78 0.94 -7.43
C SER A 154 -8.22 -0.37 -6.83
N THR A 155 -6.91 -0.44 -6.61
CA THR A 155 -6.23 -1.62 -6.08
C THR A 155 -5.39 -1.25 -4.87
N PHE A 156 -5.52 -2.02 -3.80
CA PHE A 156 -4.65 -1.95 -2.64
C PHE A 156 -3.57 -3.03 -2.74
N VAL A 157 -2.32 -2.61 -2.92
CA VAL A 157 -1.15 -3.50 -3.07
C VAL A 157 -0.66 -3.92 -1.70
N LYS A 158 -0.48 -5.21 -1.49
CA LYS A 158 0.03 -5.79 -0.24
C LYS A 158 1.44 -6.36 -0.44
N ASN A 159 2.08 -6.70 0.67
CA ASN A 159 3.38 -7.38 0.69
C ASN A 159 4.53 -6.53 0.11
N ILE A 160 4.49 -5.22 0.32
CA ILE A 160 5.65 -4.36 0.09
C ILE A 160 6.61 -4.54 1.29
N ASN A 161 7.23 -5.73 1.34
CA ASN A 161 8.04 -6.11 2.48
C ASN A 161 9.49 -5.64 2.31
N ILE A 162 10.08 -5.15 3.41
CA ILE A 162 11.45 -4.63 3.44
C ILE A 162 12.21 -5.31 4.57
N THR A 163 13.40 -5.79 4.28
CA THR A 163 14.34 -6.24 5.29
C THR A 163 15.36 -5.14 5.56
N VAL A 164 15.57 -4.84 6.81
CA VAL A 164 16.58 -3.90 7.30
C VAL A 164 17.66 -4.68 8.02
N ASP A 165 18.88 -4.53 7.53
CA ASP A 165 20.10 -5.00 8.18
C ASP A 165 21.06 -3.82 8.36
N PHE A 166 21.15 -3.31 9.58
CA PHE A 166 22.04 -2.18 9.88
C PHE A 166 23.51 -2.54 9.75
N SER A 167 23.86 -3.83 9.83
CA SER A 167 25.23 -4.32 9.65
C SER A 167 25.63 -4.42 8.17
N ASN A 168 24.63 -4.52 7.29
CA ASN A 168 24.86 -4.64 5.85
C ASN A 168 23.79 -3.81 5.08
N PRO A 169 23.83 -2.48 5.19
CA PRO A 169 22.85 -1.61 4.56
C PRO A 169 22.96 -1.63 3.03
N PRO A 170 21.85 -1.34 2.32
CA PRO A 170 21.89 -1.22 0.87
C PRO A 170 22.78 -0.06 0.41
N PRO A 171 23.19 -0.06 -0.89
CA PRO A 171 23.90 1.07 -1.47
C PRO A 171 23.14 2.38 -1.27
N GLN A 172 23.87 3.42 -0.84
CA GLN A 172 23.26 4.71 -0.56
C GLN A 172 22.97 5.49 -1.85
N PRO A 173 21.78 6.09 -1.99
CA PRO A 173 21.54 7.05 -3.06
C PRO A 173 22.50 8.23 -2.95
N PRO A 174 22.84 8.90 -4.08
CA PRO A 174 23.77 10.03 -4.09
C PRO A 174 23.41 11.15 -3.11
N GLY A 175 24.42 11.85 -2.61
CA GLY A 175 24.26 13.01 -1.71
C GLY A 175 23.98 12.66 -0.24
N GLY A 176 24.01 11.39 0.15
CA GLY A 176 24.12 10.95 1.54
C GLY A 176 25.58 10.90 2.00
N ASN A 177 25.79 10.96 3.31
CA ASN A 177 27.11 10.77 3.93
C ASN A 177 27.40 9.27 4.04
#